data_613fe9d8b2f3086ad228c5afd8c76c37
#
_entry.id   613fe9d8b2f3086ad228c5afd8c76c37
#
_cell.length_a   1.000
_cell.length_b   1.000
_cell.length_c   1.000
_cell.angle_alpha   90.00
_cell.angle_beta   90.00
_cell.angle_gamma   90.00
#
_symmetry.space_group_name_H-M   'P 1'
#
loop_
_entity.id
_entity.type
_entity.pdbx_description
1 polymer ?
#
loop_
_entity_poly.entity_id
_entity_poly.type
_entity_poly.pdbx_seq_one_letter_code
_entity_poly.pdbx_strand_id
1 'polypeptide(L)'
;MSRILVIDDEKSIRNTLREILEYEKYQVDDARDGAEGLRLIRENRYDAVLCDIKMPKMDGLEFLNQALTITDSPVIMISGHGTIDTAVEAIKTGAYDYIAKPLDLNRLLVTLRNAKARTVLLDETRLLRQKVGAAYTMIGESPAMEQIRQLVAKVAPTEARVLITGENGTGKELVARHIHALS
;
A
#
# COMPACT_ATOMS: atom_id res chain seq x y z
N MET A 1 -2.93 -13.46 -11.65
CA MET A 1 -2.97 -12.58 -12.83
C MET A 1 -3.02 -11.15 -12.29
N SER A 2 -2.23 -10.22 -12.81
CA SER A 2 -2.19 -8.86 -12.24
C SER A 2 -3.41 -8.07 -12.68
N ARG A 3 -4.03 -7.36 -11.73
CA ARG A 3 -5.27 -6.62 -11.92
C ARG A 3 -5.02 -5.12 -11.83
N ILE A 4 -5.43 -4.38 -12.84
CA ILE A 4 -5.24 -2.92 -12.98
C ILE A 4 -6.61 -2.26 -13.00
N LEU A 5 -6.75 -1.13 -12.29
CA LEU A 5 -7.90 -0.26 -12.42
C LEU A 5 -7.53 0.95 -13.27
N VAL A 6 -8.37 1.27 -14.25
CA VAL A 6 -8.26 2.45 -15.11
C VAL A 6 -9.39 3.41 -14.81
N ILE A 7 -9.08 4.65 -14.41
CA ILE A 7 -10.06 5.69 -14.08
C ILE A 7 -9.84 6.87 -15.03
N ASP A 8 -10.79 7.11 -15.89
CA ASP A 8 -10.77 8.22 -16.87
C ASP A 8 -12.21 8.49 -17.32
N ASP A 9 -12.62 9.74 -17.50
CA ASP A 9 -13.98 10.06 -17.92
C ASP A 9 -14.22 9.77 -19.42
N GLU A 10 -13.14 9.76 -20.22
CA GLU A 10 -13.20 9.44 -21.64
C GLU A 10 -13.25 7.93 -21.89
N LYS A 11 -14.39 7.43 -22.36
CA LYS A 11 -14.59 6.01 -22.68
C LYS A 11 -13.60 5.49 -23.72
N SER A 12 -13.22 6.33 -24.69
CA SER A 12 -12.24 5.98 -25.73
C SER A 12 -10.87 5.64 -25.12
N ILE A 13 -10.40 6.44 -24.17
CA ILE A 13 -9.13 6.23 -23.48
C ILE A 13 -9.19 4.96 -22.62
N ARG A 14 -10.27 4.77 -21.87
CA ARG A 14 -10.46 3.54 -21.09
C ARG A 14 -10.41 2.29 -21.95
N ASN A 15 -11.10 2.30 -23.11
CA ASN A 15 -11.12 1.16 -24.02
C ASN A 15 -9.71 0.89 -24.61
N THR A 16 -9.02 1.94 -25.07
CA THR A 16 -7.66 1.80 -25.61
C THR A 16 -6.68 1.25 -24.56
N LEU A 17 -6.71 1.78 -23.34
CA LEU A 17 -5.87 1.29 -22.25
C LEU A 17 -6.22 -0.15 -21.88
N ARG A 18 -7.51 -0.50 -21.85
CA ARG A 18 -7.96 -1.87 -21.62
C ARG A 18 -7.38 -2.83 -22.66
N GLU A 19 -7.56 -2.56 -23.94
CA GLU A 19 -7.06 -3.41 -25.03
C GLU A 19 -5.55 -3.63 -24.93
N ILE A 20 -4.78 -2.57 -24.69
CA ILE A 20 -3.33 -2.63 -24.55
C ILE A 20 -2.93 -3.48 -23.33
N LEU A 21 -3.53 -3.22 -22.19
CA LEU A 21 -3.18 -3.90 -20.93
C LEU A 21 -3.62 -5.37 -20.95
N GLU A 22 -4.78 -5.69 -21.54
CA GLU A 22 -5.24 -7.07 -21.72
C GLU A 22 -4.35 -7.85 -22.68
N TYR A 23 -3.83 -7.20 -23.75
CA TYR A 23 -2.82 -7.80 -24.61
C TYR A 23 -1.55 -8.18 -23.85
N GLU A 24 -1.13 -7.34 -22.89
CA GLU A 24 -0.01 -7.57 -21.98
C GLU A 24 -0.35 -8.50 -20.80
N LYS A 25 -1.50 -9.19 -20.87
CA LYS A 25 -1.96 -10.19 -19.89
C LYS A 25 -2.31 -9.64 -18.50
N TYR A 26 -2.66 -8.35 -18.42
CA TYR A 26 -3.29 -7.78 -17.24
C TYR A 26 -4.81 -8.03 -17.27
N GLN A 27 -5.41 -8.14 -16.10
CA GLN A 27 -6.86 -8.06 -15.94
C GLN A 27 -7.21 -6.59 -15.68
N VAL A 28 -8.18 -6.05 -16.42
CA VAL A 28 -8.49 -4.62 -16.36
C VAL A 28 -9.93 -4.38 -15.96
N ASP A 29 -10.12 -3.62 -14.89
CA ASP A 29 -11.40 -2.98 -14.59
C ASP A 29 -11.29 -1.49 -14.96
N ASP A 30 -12.42 -0.86 -15.25
CA ASP A 30 -12.47 0.57 -15.52
C ASP A 30 -13.55 1.28 -14.71
N ALA A 31 -13.31 2.54 -14.42
CA ALA A 31 -14.23 3.47 -13.79
C ALA A 31 -14.30 4.76 -14.61
N ARG A 32 -15.48 5.36 -14.68
CA ARG A 32 -15.73 6.60 -15.43
C ARG A 32 -15.52 7.89 -14.64
N ASP A 33 -15.37 7.77 -13.32
CA ASP A 33 -15.12 8.89 -12.41
C ASP A 33 -14.45 8.40 -11.11
N GLY A 34 -13.94 9.34 -10.32
CA GLY A 34 -13.25 9.04 -9.07
C GLY A 34 -14.14 8.34 -8.05
N ALA A 35 -15.45 8.64 -8.00
CA ALA A 35 -16.38 8.01 -7.05
C ALA A 35 -16.55 6.52 -7.35
N GLU A 36 -16.71 6.14 -8.61
CA GLU A 36 -16.75 4.74 -9.03
C GLU A 36 -15.41 4.05 -8.76
N GLY A 37 -14.29 4.74 -9.03
CA GLY A 37 -12.93 4.27 -8.70
C GLY A 37 -12.78 3.95 -7.21
N LEU A 38 -13.20 4.86 -6.32
CA LEU A 38 -13.18 4.66 -4.86
C LEU A 38 -14.01 3.46 -4.42
N ARG A 39 -15.17 3.24 -5.03
CA ARG A 39 -16.00 2.06 -4.76
C ARG A 39 -15.25 0.78 -5.14
N LEU A 40 -14.68 0.74 -6.33
CA LEU A 40 -13.97 -0.44 -6.84
C LEU A 40 -12.74 -0.79 -6.00
N ILE A 41 -11.94 0.18 -5.52
CA ILE A 41 -10.78 -0.10 -4.67
C ILE A 41 -11.14 -0.55 -3.25
N ARG A 42 -12.36 -0.27 -2.78
CA ARG A 42 -12.88 -0.81 -1.51
C ARG A 42 -13.30 -2.28 -1.64
N GLU A 43 -13.88 -2.64 -2.78
CA GLU A 43 -14.40 -3.98 -3.05
C GLU A 43 -13.33 -4.95 -3.56
N ASN A 44 -12.27 -4.45 -4.19
CA ASN A 44 -11.27 -5.26 -4.87
C ASN A 44 -9.85 -4.77 -4.57
N ARG A 45 -8.87 -5.68 -4.71
CA ARG A 45 -7.45 -5.35 -4.70
C ARG A 45 -6.93 -5.20 -6.11
N TYR A 46 -6.11 -4.17 -6.32
CA TYR A 46 -5.44 -3.88 -7.58
C TYR A 46 -3.92 -3.83 -7.40
N ASP A 47 -3.17 -4.31 -8.39
CA ASP A 47 -1.71 -4.22 -8.40
C ASP A 47 -1.23 -2.81 -8.75
N ALA A 48 -2.04 -2.04 -9.49
CA ALA A 48 -1.87 -0.62 -9.73
C ALA A 48 -3.19 0.04 -10.15
N VAL A 49 -3.28 1.35 -9.97
CA VAL A 49 -4.39 2.20 -10.42
C VAL A 49 -3.85 3.25 -11.36
N LEU A 50 -4.42 3.36 -12.56
CA LEU A 50 -4.19 4.44 -13.51
C LEU A 50 -5.34 5.44 -13.36
N CYS A 51 -5.06 6.70 -13.06
CA CYS A 51 -6.09 7.70 -12.83
C CYS A 51 -5.81 8.97 -13.62
N ASP A 52 -6.78 9.40 -14.41
CA ASP A 52 -6.72 10.73 -15.04
C ASP A 52 -6.87 11.82 -13.98
N ILE A 53 -6.18 12.94 -14.17
CA ILE A 53 -6.26 14.08 -13.25
C ILE A 53 -7.55 14.86 -13.47
N LYS A 54 -7.88 15.15 -14.73
CA LYS A 54 -9.04 15.99 -15.06
C LYS A 54 -10.28 15.17 -15.29
N MET A 55 -11.06 14.97 -14.25
CA MET A 55 -12.36 14.32 -14.33
C MET A 55 -13.46 15.18 -13.74
N PRO A 56 -14.71 15.05 -14.24
CA PRO A 56 -15.85 15.76 -13.68
C PRO A 56 -16.19 15.25 -12.26
N LYS A 57 -16.75 16.12 -11.42
CA LYS A 57 -17.23 15.86 -10.04
C LYS A 57 -16.11 15.67 -9.01
N MET A 58 -15.23 14.72 -9.19
CA MET A 58 -14.08 14.41 -8.35
C MET A 58 -12.85 14.36 -9.25
N ASP A 59 -11.92 15.28 -9.06
CA ASP A 59 -10.68 15.27 -9.80
C ASP A 59 -9.72 14.15 -9.32
N GLY A 60 -8.69 13.86 -10.13
CA GLY A 60 -7.77 12.78 -9.85
C GLY A 60 -6.92 13.00 -8.59
N LEU A 61 -6.64 14.25 -8.20
CA LEU A 61 -5.89 14.55 -6.98
C LEU A 61 -6.76 14.33 -5.74
N GLU A 62 -8.03 14.70 -5.80
CA GLU A 62 -9.00 14.40 -4.74
C GLU A 62 -9.20 12.89 -4.60
N PHE A 63 -9.33 12.17 -5.74
CA PHE A 63 -9.35 10.70 -5.73
C PHE A 63 -8.09 10.12 -5.07
N LEU A 64 -6.89 10.59 -5.46
CA LEU A 64 -5.62 10.13 -4.91
C LEU A 64 -5.58 10.27 -3.38
N ASN A 65 -5.93 11.44 -2.86
CA ASN A 65 -5.96 11.70 -1.41
C ASN A 65 -6.84 10.68 -0.66
N GLN A 66 -8.03 10.40 -1.20
CA GLN A 66 -8.93 9.43 -0.58
C GLN A 66 -8.44 7.99 -0.78
N ALA A 67 -7.93 7.64 -1.96
CA ALA A 67 -7.44 6.30 -2.27
C ALA A 67 -6.30 5.87 -1.35
N LEU A 68 -5.35 6.77 -1.04
CA LEU A 68 -4.23 6.49 -0.14
C LEU A 68 -4.64 6.10 1.29
N THR A 69 -5.84 6.46 1.72
CA THR A 69 -6.38 6.04 3.03
C THR A 69 -7.06 4.67 2.99
N ILE A 70 -7.36 4.15 1.79
CA ILE A 70 -8.16 2.94 1.57
C ILE A 70 -7.28 1.78 1.10
N THR A 71 -6.28 2.07 0.25
CA THR A 71 -5.47 1.03 -0.40
C THR A 71 -4.00 1.37 -0.40
N ASP A 72 -3.17 0.33 -0.36
CA ASP A 72 -1.71 0.43 -0.58
C ASP A 72 -1.34 0.27 -2.08
N SER A 73 -2.32 0.12 -2.96
CA SER A 73 -2.08 -0.02 -4.40
C SER A 73 -1.43 1.26 -4.95
N PRO A 74 -0.35 1.15 -5.72
CA PRO A 74 0.29 2.32 -6.32
C PRO A 74 -0.65 3.01 -7.30
N VAL A 75 -0.85 4.31 -7.12
CA VAL A 75 -1.66 5.15 -8.01
C VAL A 75 -0.73 5.91 -8.96
N ILE A 76 -0.91 5.71 -10.26
CA ILE A 76 -0.18 6.39 -11.33
C ILE A 76 -1.12 7.41 -11.95
N MET A 77 -0.74 8.68 -11.89
CA MET A 77 -1.54 9.76 -12.44
C MET A 77 -1.28 9.95 -13.93
N ILE A 78 -2.33 10.19 -14.69
CA ILE A 78 -2.28 10.44 -16.13
C ILE A 78 -2.84 11.85 -16.38
N SER A 79 -2.24 12.64 -17.28
CA SER A 79 -2.79 13.96 -17.59
C SER A 79 -2.46 14.42 -19.01
N GLY A 80 -3.47 15.00 -19.68
CA GLY A 80 -3.32 15.61 -21.01
C GLY A 80 -2.88 17.08 -20.98
N HIS A 81 -3.03 17.76 -19.84
CA HIS A 81 -2.75 19.20 -19.70
C HIS A 81 -1.98 19.50 -18.41
N GLY A 82 -1.20 18.56 -17.92
CA GLY A 82 -0.44 18.74 -16.70
C GLY A 82 0.74 19.67 -16.89
N THR A 83 0.82 20.68 -16.03
CA THR A 83 2.04 21.47 -15.84
C THR A 83 3.03 20.67 -14.99
N ILE A 84 4.28 21.08 -14.97
CA ILE A 84 5.29 20.51 -14.04
C ILE A 84 4.79 20.61 -12.59
N ASP A 85 4.12 21.70 -12.24
CA ASP A 85 3.58 21.90 -10.90
C ASP A 85 2.53 20.85 -10.51
N THR A 86 1.62 20.50 -11.44
CA THR A 86 0.60 19.46 -11.21
C THR A 86 1.25 18.08 -11.00
N ALA A 87 2.32 17.77 -11.76
CA ALA A 87 3.06 16.53 -11.59
C ALA A 87 3.76 16.48 -10.23
N VAL A 88 4.40 17.59 -9.83
CA VAL A 88 5.06 17.71 -8.52
C VAL A 88 4.05 17.59 -7.38
N GLU A 89 2.88 18.22 -7.51
CA GLU A 89 1.79 18.12 -6.53
C GLU A 89 1.31 16.67 -6.38
N ALA A 90 1.04 15.99 -7.48
CA ALA A 90 0.61 14.58 -7.46
C ALA A 90 1.64 13.68 -6.74
N ILE A 91 2.93 13.83 -7.05
CA ILE A 91 3.99 13.05 -6.39
C ILE A 91 4.11 13.40 -4.90
N LYS A 92 4.04 14.68 -4.53
CA LYS A 92 4.05 15.11 -3.11
C LYS A 92 2.84 14.58 -2.33
N THR A 93 1.69 14.48 -2.97
CA THR A 93 0.47 13.90 -2.39
C THR A 93 0.60 12.39 -2.15
N GLY A 94 1.47 11.71 -2.89
CA GLY A 94 1.75 10.28 -2.72
C GLY A 94 1.46 9.43 -3.95
N ALA A 95 1.28 10.03 -5.13
CA ALA A 95 1.23 9.27 -6.37
C ALA A 95 2.52 8.50 -6.57
N TYR A 96 2.42 7.29 -7.11
CA TYR A 96 3.57 6.46 -7.44
C TYR A 96 4.39 7.04 -8.60
N ASP A 97 3.71 7.50 -9.64
CA ASP A 97 4.31 8.15 -10.82
C ASP A 97 3.27 9.04 -11.51
N TYR A 98 3.76 9.84 -12.45
CA TYR A 98 2.97 10.73 -13.29
C TYR A 98 3.35 10.54 -14.75
N ILE A 99 2.35 10.35 -15.63
CA ILE A 99 2.54 10.13 -17.05
C ILE A 99 1.72 11.18 -17.86
N ALA A 100 2.39 11.94 -18.69
CA ALA A 100 1.72 12.91 -19.58
C ALA A 100 1.07 12.21 -20.78
N LYS A 101 -0.10 12.69 -21.22
CA LYS A 101 -0.70 12.37 -22.51
C LYS A 101 0.00 13.22 -23.62
N PRO A 102 0.29 12.70 -24.82
CA PRO A 102 -0.05 11.36 -25.30
C PRO A 102 0.77 10.28 -24.59
N LEU A 103 0.10 9.15 -24.26
CA LEU A 103 0.70 8.08 -23.49
C LEU A 103 1.81 7.37 -24.27
N ASP A 104 3.02 7.41 -23.74
CA ASP A 104 4.09 6.50 -24.16
C ASP A 104 3.84 5.12 -23.53
N LEU A 105 3.47 4.16 -24.38
CA LEU A 105 3.13 2.81 -23.94
C LEU A 105 4.30 2.09 -23.29
N ASN A 106 5.52 2.28 -23.79
CA ASN A 106 6.71 1.67 -23.20
C ASN A 106 6.92 2.18 -21.77
N ARG A 107 6.83 3.51 -21.59
CA ARG A 107 6.91 4.13 -20.26
C ARG A 107 5.82 3.61 -19.32
N LEU A 108 4.57 3.55 -19.79
CA LEU A 108 3.44 3.04 -19.01
C LEU A 108 3.70 1.60 -18.53
N LEU A 109 4.10 0.70 -19.43
CA LEU A 109 4.35 -0.70 -19.10
C LEU A 109 5.55 -0.89 -18.17
N VAL A 110 6.60 -0.10 -18.32
CA VAL A 110 7.75 -0.09 -17.40
C VAL A 110 7.31 0.39 -16.02
N THR A 111 6.55 1.48 -15.93
CA THR A 111 6.04 2.02 -14.67
C THR A 111 5.14 1.00 -13.95
N LEU A 112 4.24 0.33 -14.68
CA LEU A 112 3.37 -0.71 -14.12
C LEU A 112 4.17 -1.91 -13.58
N ARG A 113 5.20 -2.37 -14.29
CA ARG A 113 6.08 -3.45 -13.82
C ARG A 113 6.81 -3.08 -12.55
N ASN A 114 7.33 -1.86 -12.48
CA ASN A 114 8.04 -1.36 -11.30
C ASN A 114 7.08 -1.19 -10.10
N ALA A 115 5.89 -0.65 -10.33
CA ALA A 115 4.84 -0.52 -9.33
C ALA A 115 4.47 -1.87 -8.72
N LYS A 116 4.23 -2.88 -9.56
CA LYS A 116 3.95 -4.25 -9.13
C LYS A 116 5.10 -4.86 -8.31
N ALA A 117 6.34 -4.71 -8.77
CA ALA A 117 7.51 -5.24 -8.05
C ALA A 117 7.60 -4.65 -6.63
N ARG A 118 7.31 -3.35 -6.47
CA ARG A 118 7.25 -2.69 -5.16
C ARG A 118 6.15 -3.28 -4.27
N THR A 119 4.96 -3.52 -4.81
CA THR A 119 3.84 -4.11 -4.04
C THR A 119 4.20 -5.50 -3.54
N VAL A 120 4.78 -6.36 -4.39
CA VAL A 120 5.23 -7.71 -4.00
C VAL A 120 6.25 -7.65 -2.86
N LEU A 121 7.26 -6.77 -2.95
CA LEU A 121 8.28 -6.60 -1.91
C LEU A 121 7.68 -6.12 -0.57
N LEU A 122 6.70 -5.22 -0.61
CA LEU A 122 5.99 -4.76 0.58
C LEU A 122 5.18 -5.87 1.23
N ASP A 123 4.48 -6.68 0.43
CA ASP A 123 3.71 -7.82 0.93
C ASP A 123 4.63 -8.91 1.52
N GLU A 124 5.74 -9.24 0.88
CA GLU A 124 6.75 -10.16 1.43
C GLU A 124 7.32 -9.64 2.75
N THR A 125 7.65 -8.36 2.82
CA THR A 125 8.15 -7.73 4.05
C THR A 125 7.12 -7.78 5.17
N ARG A 126 5.83 -7.53 4.88
CA ARG A 126 4.73 -7.67 5.85
C ARG A 126 4.59 -9.11 6.34
N LEU A 127 4.60 -10.08 5.43
CA LEU A 127 4.50 -11.50 5.79
C LEU A 127 5.67 -11.95 6.66
N LEU A 128 6.90 -11.53 6.34
CA LEU A 128 8.08 -11.82 7.15
C LEU A 128 7.98 -11.19 8.55
N ARG A 129 7.56 -9.94 8.65
CA ARG A 129 7.33 -9.27 9.94
C ARG A 129 6.24 -9.95 10.76
N GLN A 130 5.14 -10.38 10.13
CA GLN A 130 4.07 -11.12 10.82
C GLN A 130 4.56 -12.50 11.33
N LYS A 131 5.35 -13.23 10.52
CA LYS A 131 5.95 -14.51 10.95
C LYS A 131 6.91 -14.31 12.11
N VAL A 132 7.73 -13.28 12.09
CA VAL A 132 8.63 -12.94 13.18
C VAL A 132 7.84 -12.51 14.43
N GLY A 133 6.82 -11.66 14.29
CA GLY A 133 5.96 -11.24 15.40
C GLY A 133 5.17 -12.39 16.03
N ALA A 134 4.59 -13.29 15.22
CA ALA A 134 3.84 -14.44 15.69
C ALA A 134 4.72 -15.48 16.43
N ALA A 135 5.99 -15.61 16.00
CA ALA A 135 6.96 -16.52 16.66
C ALA A 135 7.34 -16.07 18.07
N TYR A 136 7.05 -14.82 18.45
CA TYR A 136 7.44 -14.25 19.76
C TYR A 136 6.25 -13.86 20.63
N THR A 137 5.05 -14.34 20.33
CA THR A 137 3.88 -14.12 21.19
C THR A 137 4.04 -14.88 22.50
N MET A 138 4.02 -14.17 23.61
CA MET A 138 4.01 -14.79 24.94
C MET A 138 2.67 -15.51 25.15
N ILE A 139 2.68 -16.84 25.14
CA ILE A 139 1.50 -17.68 25.34
C ILE A 139 1.38 -18.02 26.83
N GLY A 140 0.18 -17.94 27.39
CA GLY A 140 -0.15 -18.31 28.77
C GLY A 140 -1.11 -17.31 29.40
N GLU A 141 -2.02 -17.81 30.25
CA GLU A 141 -3.08 -17.03 30.93
C GLU A 141 -2.87 -17.00 32.46
N SER A 142 -1.71 -17.41 32.93
CA SER A 142 -1.42 -17.39 34.37
C SER A 142 -1.29 -15.93 34.87
N PRO A 143 -1.64 -15.65 36.15
CA PRO A 143 -1.48 -14.33 36.74
C PRO A 143 -0.04 -13.80 36.67
N ALA A 144 0.96 -14.67 36.72
CA ALA A 144 2.37 -14.32 36.58
C ALA A 144 2.70 -13.84 35.16
N MET A 145 2.15 -14.50 34.14
CA MET A 145 2.32 -14.08 32.74
C MET A 145 1.65 -12.74 32.45
N GLU A 146 0.50 -12.50 33.04
CA GLU A 146 -0.20 -11.22 32.93
C GLU A 146 0.59 -10.08 33.55
N GLN A 147 1.19 -10.29 34.74
CA GLN A 147 2.09 -9.31 35.36
C GLN A 147 3.30 -8.99 34.47
N ILE A 148 3.90 -10.01 33.82
CA ILE A 148 5.03 -9.81 32.90
C ILE A 148 4.57 -8.97 31.69
N ARG A 149 3.41 -9.26 31.07
CA ARG A 149 2.87 -8.45 29.98
C ARG A 149 2.66 -6.99 30.36
N GLN A 150 2.09 -6.75 31.54
CA GLN A 150 1.87 -5.39 32.04
C GLN A 150 3.17 -4.63 32.28
N LEU A 151 4.20 -5.31 32.82
CA LEU A 151 5.54 -4.73 32.99
C LEU A 151 6.18 -4.42 31.63
N VAL A 152 6.11 -5.33 30.68
CA VAL A 152 6.61 -5.13 29.31
C VAL A 152 5.93 -3.92 28.65
N ALA A 153 4.61 -3.83 28.72
CA ALA A 153 3.86 -2.71 28.15
C ALA A 153 4.23 -1.35 28.79
N LYS A 154 4.58 -1.34 30.07
CA LYS A 154 5.03 -0.10 30.76
C LYS A 154 6.45 0.30 30.41
N VAL A 155 7.34 -0.66 30.21
CA VAL A 155 8.77 -0.41 30.05
C VAL A 155 9.17 -0.23 28.60
N ALA A 156 8.53 -0.92 27.66
CA ALA A 156 8.85 -0.88 26.23
C ALA A 156 8.89 0.55 25.63
N PRO A 157 7.96 1.47 25.94
CA PRO A 157 8.00 2.82 25.39
C PRO A 157 9.02 3.75 26.06
N THR A 158 9.85 3.25 26.99
CA THR A 158 10.82 4.04 27.74
C THR A 158 12.26 3.70 27.35
N GLU A 159 13.21 4.61 27.61
CA GLU A 159 14.64 4.37 27.44
C GLU A 159 15.27 3.65 28.67
N ALA A 160 14.47 3.05 29.53
CA ALA A 160 14.95 2.39 30.73
C ALA A 160 15.77 1.13 30.42
N ARG A 161 16.82 0.89 31.17
CA ARG A 161 17.58 -0.36 31.10
C ARG A 161 16.82 -1.47 31.82
N VAL A 162 16.56 -2.58 31.13
CA VAL A 162 15.81 -3.72 31.66
C VAL A 162 16.75 -4.90 31.90
N LEU A 163 16.74 -5.45 33.10
CA LEU A 163 17.41 -6.71 33.45
C LEU A 163 16.35 -7.82 33.55
N ILE A 164 16.50 -8.86 32.71
CA ILE A 164 15.61 -10.03 32.69
C ILE A 164 16.35 -11.20 33.36
N THR A 165 15.82 -11.70 34.48
CA THR A 165 16.38 -12.83 35.20
C THR A 165 15.40 -14.00 35.24
N GLY A 166 15.94 -15.21 35.41
CA GLY A 166 15.13 -16.44 35.50
C GLY A 166 15.96 -17.68 35.15
N GLU A 167 15.41 -18.86 35.37
CA GLU A 167 16.06 -20.14 35.06
C GLU A 167 16.22 -20.38 33.56
N ASN A 168 17.07 -21.34 33.18
CA ASN A 168 17.22 -21.69 31.78
C ASN A 168 15.92 -22.29 31.21
N GLY A 169 15.55 -21.88 30.00
CA GLY A 169 14.32 -22.34 29.34
C GLY A 169 13.04 -21.60 29.72
N THR A 170 13.06 -20.63 30.64
CA THR A 170 11.86 -19.88 31.09
C THR A 170 11.34 -18.82 30.12
N GLY A 171 11.92 -18.69 28.92
CA GLY A 171 11.44 -17.75 27.90
C GLY A 171 11.96 -16.31 28.04
N LYS A 172 13.08 -16.09 28.73
CA LYS A 172 13.72 -14.74 28.86
C LYS A 172 13.93 -14.05 27.52
N GLU A 173 14.32 -14.81 26.51
CA GLU A 173 14.51 -14.31 25.16
C GLU A 173 13.19 -13.81 24.54
N LEU A 174 12.08 -14.52 24.79
CA LEU A 174 10.74 -14.09 24.35
C LEU A 174 10.34 -12.74 24.95
N VAL A 175 10.61 -12.57 26.24
CA VAL A 175 10.33 -11.30 26.94
C VAL A 175 11.18 -10.16 26.36
N ALA A 176 12.49 -10.39 26.16
CA ALA A 176 13.39 -9.40 25.57
C ALA A 176 12.95 -8.98 24.17
N ARG A 177 12.58 -9.94 23.32
CA ARG A 177 12.08 -9.66 21.97
C ARG A 177 10.71 -8.96 21.97
N HIS A 178 9.87 -9.27 22.94
CA HIS A 178 8.57 -8.62 23.08
C HIS A 178 8.71 -7.15 23.52
N ILE A 179 9.65 -6.85 24.42
CA ILE A 179 10.01 -5.46 24.78
C ILE A 179 10.50 -4.73 23.52
N HIS A 180 11.42 -5.33 22.76
CA HIS A 180 11.96 -4.70 21.54
C HIS A 180 10.90 -4.50 20.44
N ALA A 181 9.91 -5.36 20.36
CA ALA A 181 8.83 -5.22 19.36
C ALA A 181 7.83 -4.10 19.73
N LEU A 182 7.77 -3.69 21.00
CA LEU A 182 6.89 -2.64 21.51
C LEU A 182 7.64 -1.31 21.78
N SER A 183 8.97 -1.27 21.65
CA SER A 183 9.81 -0.07 21.74
C SER A 183 9.97 0.57 20.34
#